data_cc0e3db44442b2cb1cda6c63279449d2
#
_entry.id   cc0e3db44442b2cb1cda6c63279449d2
#
_cell.length_a   1.000
_cell.length_b   1.000
_cell.length_c   1.000
_cell.angle_alpha   90.00
_cell.angle_beta   90.00
_cell.angle_gamma   90.00
#
_symmetry.space_group_name_H-M   'P 1'
#
loop_
_entity.id
_entity.type
_entity.pdbx_description
1 polymer ?
#
loop_
_entity_poly.entity_id
_entity_poly.type
_entity_poly.pdbx_seq_one_letter_code
_entity_poly.pdbx_strand_id
1 'polypeptide(L)'
;MEEYEQKILAFLEEKVGDKSADFYLGGYGSFDAFAYDCCKKYKATHPDVSLIFITPYMTVEYQKNHLDYQKKRYDDIIYPEIEDKPPRFAITYRNRWMVEQADYVICGITHDWGGAYKTYQYAKRKKKHIFNVTEKEFWLLISTR
;
A
#
# COMPACT_ATOMS: atom_id res chain seq x y z
N MET A 1 -7.30 4.16 -17.16
CA MET A 1 -6.34 3.29 -16.45
C MET A 1 -4.90 3.65 -16.81
N GLU A 2 -4.58 3.63 -18.08
CA GLU A 2 -3.22 3.97 -18.51
C GLU A 2 -2.80 5.37 -18.09
N GLU A 3 -3.70 6.32 -18.13
CA GLU A 3 -3.42 7.70 -17.71
C GLU A 3 -3.03 7.77 -16.22
N TYR A 4 -3.74 7.05 -15.36
CA TYR A 4 -3.42 7.02 -13.94
C TYR A 4 -2.12 6.30 -13.66
N GLU A 5 -1.87 5.21 -14.40
CA GLU A 5 -0.61 4.50 -14.31
C GLU A 5 0.56 5.43 -14.63
N GLN A 6 0.44 6.20 -15.71
CA GLN A 6 1.49 7.14 -16.11
C GLN A 6 1.74 8.20 -15.03
N LYS A 7 0.68 8.73 -14.42
CA LYS A 7 0.80 9.69 -13.33
C LYS A 7 1.52 9.09 -12.13
N ILE A 8 1.18 7.85 -11.78
CA ILE A 8 1.80 7.15 -10.65
C ILE A 8 3.27 6.90 -10.95
N LEU A 9 3.59 6.38 -12.12
CA LEU A 9 4.97 6.09 -12.50
C LEU A 9 5.82 7.37 -12.51
N ALA A 10 5.27 8.47 -13.00
CA ALA A 10 5.97 9.76 -13.01
C ALA A 10 6.23 10.25 -11.57
N PHE A 11 5.25 10.10 -10.69
CA PHE A 11 5.42 10.47 -9.28
C PHE A 11 6.51 9.62 -8.62
N LEU A 12 6.50 8.32 -8.87
CA LEU A 12 7.52 7.41 -8.33
C LEU A 12 8.92 7.79 -8.82
N GLU A 13 9.05 8.10 -10.11
CA GLU A 13 10.34 8.50 -10.67
C GLU A 13 10.85 9.78 -10.01
N GLU A 14 9.97 10.76 -9.79
CA GLU A 14 10.35 12.02 -9.15
C GLU A 14 10.75 11.83 -7.68
N LYS A 15 9.98 11.04 -6.92
CA LYS A 15 10.15 10.96 -5.47
C LYS A 15 11.10 9.85 -5.02
N VAL A 16 11.12 8.74 -5.73
CA VAL A 16 11.98 7.60 -5.40
C VAL A 16 13.25 7.63 -6.24
N GLY A 17 13.11 7.76 -7.57
CA GLY A 17 14.26 7.78 -8.46
C GLY A 17 15.10 6.52 -8.29
N ASP A 18 16.41 6.72 -8.08
CA ASP A 18 17.35 5.61 -7.90
C ASP A 18 17.51 5.16 -6.44
N LYS A 19 16.74 5.73 -5.53
CA LYS A 19 16.81 5.37 -4.12
C LYS A 19 16.20 4.00 -3.87
N SER A 20 16.67 3.34 -2.81
CA SER A 20 15.98 2.16 -2.28
C SER A 20 14.66 2.58 -1.65
N ALA A 21 13.62 1.79 -1.83
CA ALA A 21 12.31 2.08 -1.24
C ALA A 21 11.54 0.81 -0.96
N ASP A 22 10.64 0.88 0.01
CA ASP A 22 9.67 -0.16 0.32
C ASP A 22 8.29 0.35 -0.10
N PHE A 23 7.59 -0.44 -0.90
CA PHE A 23 6.23 -0.16 -1.34
C PHE A 23 5.29 -1.05 -0.55
N TYR A 24 4.46 -0.43 0.29
CA TYR A 24 3.53 -1.16 1.17
C TYR A 24 2.17 -1.28 0.50
N LEU A 25 1.66 -2.49 0.40
CA LEU A 25 0.41 -2.80 -0.28
C LEU A 25 -0.48 -3.66 0.60
N GLY A 26 -1.78 -3.44 0.47
CA GLY A 26 -2.78 -4.16 1.27
C GLY A 26 -3.20 -5.51 0.71
N GLY A 27 -3.02 -5.72 -0.59
CA GLY A 27 -3.17 -7.03 -1.21
C GLY A 27 -4.58 -7.52 -1.47
N TYR A 28 -5.61 -6.68 -1.30
CA TYR A 28 -6.99 -7.11 -1.47
C TYR A 28 -7.74 -6.30 -2.52
N GLY A 29 -8.54 -7.02 -3.31
CA GLY A 29 -9.47 -6.41 -4.24
C GLY A 29 -8.81 -5.87 -5.50
N SER A 30 -9.65 -5.34 -6.38
CA SER A 30 -9.22 -4.83 -7.69
C SER A 30 -8.36 -3.56 -7.58
N PHE A 31 -8.56 -2.79 -6.53
CA PHE A 31 -7.81 -1.55 -6.33
C PHE A 31 -6.36 -1.82 -5.97
N ASP A 32 -6.14 -2.81 -5.10
CA ASP A 32 -4.78 -3.23 -4.75
C ASP A 32 -4.09 -3.90 -5.92
N ALA A 33 -4.84 -4.60 -6.77
CA ALA A 33 -4.30 -5.20 -8.00
C ALA A 33 -3.73 -4.13 -8.92
N PHE A 34 -4.42 -3.00 -9.09
CA PHE A 34 -3.93 -1.90 -9.91
C PHE A 34 -2.63 -1.31 -9.34
N ALA A 35 -2.62 -1.05 -8.03
CA ALA A 35 -1.42 -0.54 -7.37
C ALA A 35 -0.25 -1.52 -7.49
N TYR A 36 -0.52 -2.80 -7.31
CA TYR A 36 0.49 -3.86 -7.46
C TYR A 36 1.10 -3.85 -8.87
N ASP A 37 0.25 -3.76 -9.90
CA ASP A 37 0.72 -3.77 -11.28
C ASP A 37 1.61 -2.56 -11.59
N CYS A 38 1.24 -1.39 -11.09
CA CYS A 38 2.07 -0.19 -11.23
C CYS A 38 3.44 -0.39 -10.57
N CYS A 39 3.44 -0.95 -9.36
CA CYS A 39 4.68 -1.21 -8.63
C CYS A 39 5.56 -2.22 -9.34
N LYS A 40 4.98 -3.27 -9.91
CA LYS A 40 5.74 -4.28 -10.66
C LYS A 40 6.40 -3.67 -11.89
N LYS A 41 5.69 -2.81 -12.60
CA LYS A 41 6.25 -2.11 -13.76
C LYS A 41 7.41 -1.21 -13.37
N TYR A 42 7.24 -0.47 -12.27
CA TYR A 42 8.31 0.40 -11.79
C TYR A 42 9.54 -0.41 -11.36
N LYS A 43 9.32 -1.51 -10.63
CA LYS A 43 10.41 -2.36 -10.16
C LYS A 43 11.22 -2.99 -11.30
N ALA A 44 10.59 -3.24 -12.44
CA ALA A 44 11.27 -3.84 -13.58
C ALA A 44 12.50 -3.02 -14.03
N THR A 45 12.46 -1.68 -13.83
CA THR A 45 13.57 -0.79 -14.15
C THR A 45 14.22 -0.18 -12.92
N HIS A 46 13.75 -0.52 -11.72
CA HIS A 46 14.26 0.01 -10.44
C HIS A 46 14.38 -1.14 -9.44
N PRO A 47 15.44 -1.98 -9.56
CA PRO A 47 15.53 -3.22 -8.76
C PRO A 47 15.71 -3.02 -7.26
N ASP A 48 16.04 -1.80 -6.82
CA ASP A 48 16.25 -1.52 -5.40
C ASP A 48 14.97 -1.22 -4.63
N VAL A 49 13.80 -1.35 -5.27
CA VAL A 49 12.53 -1.25 -4.57
C VAL A 49 12.03 -2.64 -4.20
N SER A 50 11.35 -2.72 -3.05
CA SER A 50 10.73 -3.97 -2.58
C SER A 50 9.23 -3.78 -2.48
N LEU A 51 8.47 -4.76 -2.98
CA LEU A 51 7.02 -4.79 -2.82
C LEU A 51 6.71 -5.63 -1.60
N ILE A 52 6.06 -5.02 -0.62
CA ILE A 52 5.81 -5.65 0.68
C ILE A 52 4.31 -5.69 0.95
N PHE A 53 3.81 -6.90 1.18
CA PHE A 53 2.42 -7.09 1.58
C PHE A 53 2.30 -6.89 3.09
N ILE A 54 1.43 -5.99 3.52
CA ILE A 54 1.19 -5.75 4.94
C ILE A 54 -0.10 -6.48 5.30
N THR A 55 0.01 -7.56 6.06
CA THR A 55 -1.13 -8.41 6.39
C THR A 55 -1.79 -7.95 7.70
N PRO A 56 -3.14 -7.92 7.73
CA PRO A 56 -3.84 -7.61 8.97
C PRO A 56 -4.03 -8.81 9.89
N TYR A 57 -3.75 -10.03 9.41
CA TYR A 57 -4.00 -11.26 10.15
C TYR A 57 -2.84 -12.23 10.02
N MET A 58 -2.63 -13.04 11.05
CA MET A 58 -1.57 -14.05 11.07
C MET A 58 -2.02 -15.37 11.70
N THR A 59 -3.33 -15.67 11.70
CA THR A 59 -3.82 -16.96 12.17
C THR A 59 -3.35 -18.07 11.26
N VAL A 60 -3.29 -19.30 11.77
CA VAL A 60 -2.86 -20.47 10.97
C VAL A 60 -3.76 -20.64 9.74
N GLU A 61 -5.06 -20.47 9.93
CA GLU A 61 -6.02 -20.58 8.82
C GLU A 61 -5.77 -19.52 7.75
N TYR A 62 -5.53 -18.27 8.17
CA TYR A 62 -5.26 -17.18 7.25
C TYR A 62 -3.95 -17.42 6.48
N GLN A 63 -2.93 -17.92 7.16
CA GLN A 63 -1.65 -18.24 6.51
C GLN A 63 -1.85 -19.27 5.40
N LYS A 64 -2.62 -20.31 5.67
CA LYS A 64 -2.88 -21.38 4.68
C LYS A 64 -3.70 -20.87 3.50
N ASN A 65 -4.73 -20.09 3.77
CA ASN A 65 -5.71 -19.70 2.74
C ASN A 65 -5.30 -18.48 1.93
N HIS A 66 -4.43 -17.62 2.45
CA HIS A 66 -4.14 -16.33 1.83
C HIS A 66 -2.64 -16.04 1.66
N LEU A 67 -1.82 -16.34 2.66
CA LEU A 67 -0.44 -15.88 2.61
C LEU A 67 0.45 -16.67 1.67
N ASP A 68 0.16 -17.95 1.42
CA ASP A 68 0.95 -18.75 0.47
C ASP A 68 0.90 -18.15 -0.94
N TYR A 69 -0.25 -17.65 -1.35
CA TYR A 69 -0.40 -16.96 -2.63
C TYR A 69 0.40 -15.66 -2.63
N GLN A 70 0.32 -14.88 -1.56
CA GLN A 70 1.00 -13.59 -1.47
C GLN A 70 2.53 -13.72 -1.42
N LYS A 71 3.04 -14.78 -0.83
CA LYS A 71 4.48 -15.03 -0.79
C LYS A 71 5.12 -15.13 -2.18
N LYS A 72 4.34 -15.54 -3.17
CA LYS A 72 4.83 -15.66 -4.55
C LYS A 72 4.83 -14.33 -5.30
N ARG A 73 4.05 -13.36 -4.81
CA ARG A 73 3.84 -12.08 -5.49
C ARG A 73 4.69 -10.96 -4.92
N TYR A 74 4.99 -11.02 -3.63
CA TYR A 74 5.65 -9.95 -2.91
C TYR A 74 7.04 -10.36 -2.48
N ASP A 75 7.92 -9.36 -2.31
CA ASP A 75 9.28 -9.61 -1.84
C ASP A 75 9.30 -9.96 -0.36
N ASP A 76 8.33 -9.43 0.40
CA ASP A 76 8.23 -9.69 1.84
C ASP A 76 6.79 -9.53 2.30
N ILE A 77 6.49 -10.08 3.47
CA ILE A 77 5.21 -9.94 4.14
C ILE A 77 5.48 -9.48 5.56
N ILE A 78 4.82 -8.40 5.96
CA ILE A 78 4.95 -7.87 7.33
C ILE A 78 3.59 -7.95 8.02
N TYR A 79 3.59 -8.49 9.24
CA TYR A 79 2.46 -8.43 10.14
C TYR A 79 2.77 -7.40 11.23
N PRO A 80 2.11 -6.24 11.23
CA PRO A 80 2.35 -5.24 12.27
C PRO A 80 1.99 -5.77 13.66
N GLU A 81 2.51 -5.12 14.70
CA GLU A 81 2.19 -5.49 16.08
C GLU A 81 0.78 -5.00 16.43
N ILE A 82 -0.23 -5.68 15.91
CA ILE A 82 -1.64 -5.32 16.11
C ILE A 82 -2.46 -6.48 16.67
N GLU A 83 -1.81 -7.56 17.14
CA GLU A 83 -2.49 -8.73 17.67
C GLU A 83 -3.28 -8.44 18.95
N ASP A 84 -2.94 -7.36 19.66
CA ASP A 84 -3.66 -6.93 20.85
C ASP A 84 -4.92 -6.11 20.53
N LYS A 85 -5.15 -5.80 19.26
CA LYS A 85 -6.32 -5.03 18.82
C LYS A 85 -7.49 -5.96 18.53
N PRO A 86 -8.75 -5.47 18.69
CA PRO A 86 -9.90 -6.30 18.32
C PRO A 86 -9.83 -6.73 16.85
N PRO A 87 -10.07 -8.02 16.55
CA PRO A 87 -9.96 -8.50 15.16
C PRO A 87 -10.80 -7.73 14.14
N ARG A 88 -11.96 -7.20 14.56
CA ARG A 88 -12.83 -6.42 13.67
C ARG A 88 -12.20 -5.11 13.23
N PHE A 89 -11.15 -4.65 13.92
CA PHE A 89 -10.43 -3.41 13.58
C PHE A 89 -9.04 -3.68 13.00
N ALA A 90 -8.71 -4.94 12.71
CA ALA A 90 -7.37 -5.30 12.24
C ALA A 90 -6.98 -4.56 10.97
N ILE A 91 -7.89 -4.45 9.99
CA ILE A 91 -7.62 -3.75 8.73
C ILE A 91 -7.37 -2.26 9.00
N THR A 92 -8.16 -1.66 9.87
CA THR A 92 -7.99 -0.24 10.24
C THR A 92 -6.60 0.01 10.85
N TYR A 93 -6.19 -0.81 11.81
CA TYR A 93 -4.89 -0.65 12.45
C TYR A 93 -3.74 -0.97 11.50
N ARG A 94 -3.90 -1.97 10.62
CA ARG A 94 -2.93 -2.27 9.59
C ARG A 94 -2.74 -1.06 8.65
N ASN A 95 -3.85 -0.43 8.23
CA ASN A 95 -3.78 0.74 7.36
C ASN A 95 -3.07 1.91 8.05
N ARG A 96 -3.36 2.13 9.34
CA ARG A 96 -2.68 3.17 10.12
C ARG A 96 -1.19 2.93 10.23
N TRP A 97 -0.80 1.67 10.46
CA TRP A 97 0.61 1.32 10.51
C TRP A 97 1.31 1.66 9.19
N MET A 98 0.67 1.32 8.07
CA MET A 98 1.23 1.63 6.75
C MET A 98 1.44 3.13 6.58
N VAL A 99 0.45 3.94 6.96
CA VAL A 99 0.56 5.40 6.90
C VAL A 99 1.71 5.89 7.77
N GLU A 100 1.83 5.38 8.98
CA GLU A 100 2.88 5.81 9.91
C GLU A 100 4.28 5.53 9.40
N GLN A 101 4.47 4.42 8.68
CA GLN A 101 5.77 4.06 8.12
C GLN A 101 6.10 4.79 6.82
N ALA A 102 5.10 5.35 6.15
CA ALA A 102 5.27 5.89 4.80
C ALA A 102 5.85 7.32 4.81
N ASP A 103 6.65 7.63 3.81
CA ASP A 103 7.05 9.00 3.48
C ASP A 103 6.06 9.60 2.49
N TYR A 104 5.53 8.79 1.58
CA TYR A 104 4.59 9.22 0.55
C TYR A 104 3.39 8.31 0.53
N VAL A 105 2.21 8.91 0.34
CA VAL A 105 0.95 8.18 0.21
C VAL A 105 0.37 8.50 -1.16
N ILE A 106 0.23 7.49 -2.01
CA ILE A 106 -0.44 7.63 -3.29
C ILE A 106 -1.82 6.99 -3.14
N CYS A 107 -2.86 7.71 -3.51
CA CYS A 107 -4.22 7.21 -3.36
C CYS A 107 -5.14 7.71 -4.46
N GLY A 108 -6.25 7.01 -4.62
CA GLY A 108 -7.38 7.48 -5.40
C GLY A 108 -8.60 7.43 -4.50
N ILE A 109 -9.16 8.60 -4.18
CA ILE A 109 -10.30 8.73 -3.27
C ILE A 109 -11.47 9.33 -4.04
N THR A 110 -12.56 8.56 -4.14
CA THR A 110 -13.76 8.98 -4.86
C THR A 110 -14.94 9.22 -3.94
N HIS A 111 -14.85 8.80 -2.67
CA HIS A 111 -15.94 8.96 -1.70
C HIS A 111 -15.44 9.68 -0.46
N ASP A 112 -16.35 10.35 0.24
CA ASP A 112 -16.06 10.97 1.54
C ASP A 112 -16.52 10.10 2.71
N TRP A 113 -16.52 8.77 2.49
CA TRP A 113 -16.87 7.76 3.49
C TRP A 113 -16.12 6.46 3.18
N GLY A 114 -16.14 5.55 4.14
CA GLY A 114 -15.52 4.22 3.98
C GLY A 114 -14.07 4.16 4.42
N GLY A 115 -13.48 2.96 4.30
CA GLY A 115 -12.13 2.67 4.80
C GLY A 115 -11.03 3.46 4.12
N ALA A 116 -11.11 3.59 2.79
CA ALA A 116 -10.12 4.35 2.03
C ALA A 116 -10.11 5.82 2.45
N TYR A 117 -11.29 6.42 2.61
CA TYR A 117 -11.39 7.80 3.04
C TYR A 117 -10.85 8.00 4.46
N LYS A 118 -11.16 7.06 5.39
CA LYS A 118 -10.64 7.13 6.75
C LYS A 118 -9.12 7.07 6.79
N THR A 119 -8.52 6.22 5.96
CA THR A 119 -7.06 6.13 5.86
C THR A 119 -6.47 7.41 5.29
N TYR A 120 -7.12 8.00 4.29
CA TYR A 120 -6.73 9.29 3.73
C TYR A 120 -6.76 10.38 4.80
N GLN A 121 -7.84 10.45 5.59
CA GLN A 121 -7.93 11.42 6.68
C GLN A 121 -6.81 11.20 7.72
N TYR A 122 -6.49 9.96 8.02
CA TYR A 122 -5.42 9.65 8.96
C TYR A 122 -4.07 10.14 8.42
N ALA A 123 -3.80 9.92 7.12
CA ALA A 123 -2.59 10.41 6.48
C ALA A 123 -2.49 11.93 6.54
N LYS A 124 -3.60 12.62 6.36
CA LYS A 124 -3.65 14.09 6.48
C LYS A 124 -3.33 14.53 7.90
N ARG A 125 -3.92 13.88 8.91
CA ARG A 125 -3.64 14.21 10.31
C ARG A 125 -2.17 14.00 10.66
N LYS A 126 -1.55 12.97 10.06
CA LYS A 126 -0.13 12.68 10.26
C LYS A 126 0.78 13.55 9.40
N LYS A 127 0.21 14.47 8.63
CA LYS A 127 0.93 15.41 7.76
C LYS A 127 1.84 14.72 6.76
N LYS A 128 1.37 13.59 6.22
CA LYS A 128 2.12 12.87 5.19
C LYS A 128 1.98 13.58 3.84
N HIS A 129 2.97 13.36 2.97
CA HIS A 129 2.91 13.84 1.60
C HIS A 129 1.96 12.93 0.81
N ILE A 130 0.82 13.48 0.39
CA ILE A 130 -0.24 12.71 -0.28
C ILE A 130 -0.34 13.13 -1.74
N PHE A 131 -0.32 12.14 -2.62
CA PHE A 131 -0.63 12.33 -4.04
C PHE A 131 -1.95 11.61 -4.33
N ASN A 132 -3.02 12.39 -4.49
CA ASN A 132 -4.35 11.85 -4.78
C ASN A 132 -4.61 11.96 -6.28
N VAL A 133 -4.71 10.81 -6.96
CA VAL A 133 -4.92 10.77 -8.41
C VAL A 133 -6.38 10.85 -8.83
N THR A 134 -7.31 10.70 -7.89
CA THR A 134 -8.77 10.72 -8.08
C THR A 134 -9.31 9.74 -9.15
N GLU A 135 -10.62 9.57 -9.19
CA GLU A 135 -11.41 8.73 -10.10
C GLU A 135 -11.36 7.23 -9.87
N LYS A 136 -10.39 6.68 -9.12
CA LYS A 136 -10.35 5.27 -8.75
C LYS A 136 -9.85 5.13 -7.33
N GLU A 137 -10.48 4.26 -6.54
CA GLU A 137 -10.01 4.04 -5.17
C GLU A 137 -8.86 3.04 -5.14
N PHE A 138 -7.72 3.46 -4.62
CA PHE A 138 -6.57 2.59 -4.41
C PHE A 138 -5.60 3.23 -3.42
N TRP A 139 -4.69 2.41 -2.89
CA TRP A 139 -3.65 2.84 -1.96
C TRP A 139 -2.30 2.30 -2.37
N LEU A 140 -1.31 3.14 -2.25
CA LEU A 140 0.09 2.74 -2.33
C LEU A 140 0.87 3.62 -1.37
N LEU A 141 1.59 3.00 -0.44
CA LEU A 141 2.36 3.71 0.57
C LEU A 141 3.83 3.39 0.37
N ILE A 142 4.67 4.41 0.44
CA ILE A 142 6.08 4.31 0.07
C ILE A 142 6.94 4.79 1.21
N SER A 143 7.89 3.97 1.63
CA SER A 143 8.93 4.34 2.57
C SER A 143 10.27 4.30 1.84
N THR A 144 10.94 5.42 1.75
CA THR A 144 12.29 5.48 1.18
C THR A 144 13.30 5.04 2.23
N ARG A 145 14.22 4.20 1.81
CA ARG A 145 15.25 3.65 2.70
C ARG A 145 16.53 4.47 2.69
#